data_30d7b590a8bd92f872d7b3df8bfa4637
#
_entry.id   30d7b590a8bd92f872d7b3df8bfa4637
#
_cell.length_a   1.000
_cell.length_b   1.000
_cell.length_c   1.000
_cell.angle_alpha   90.00
_cell.angle_beta   90.00
_cell.angle_gamma   90.00
#
_symmetry.space_group_name_H-M   'P 1'
#
loop_
_entity.id
_entity.type
_entity.pdbx_description
1 polymer ?
#
loop_
_entity_poly.entity_id
_entity_poly.type
_entity_poly.pdbx_seq_one_letter_code
_entity_poly.pdbx_strand_id
1 'polypeptide(L)'
;MQGTNDELFPDVIGLYVPEGATVADVTFGKGVFWKRIATTKYDLRRSDLTSGTDCRDLPYDSGSIDCVVFDPPYMHTPGGSAHSNHQNYEAYYKNNRPATSEKKYHEAVLDLYFLAAREAYRVLRDQGIYIVKCADEVCANQQRLTHVELINELTNSGFVVEDLFVLLRNGKPGMSRVLKQAHAKKNHSYFLVFRKSPAHKRWTGVVTHQHRLLSERPVRQKSPRKKSRG
;
A
#
# COMPACT_ATOMS: atom_id res chain seq x y z
N MET A 1 -8.67 -2.08 -17.46
CA MET A 1 -9.62 -3.21 -17.57
C MET A 1 -10.80 -2.95 -16.63
N GLN A 2 -12.02 -3.29 -17.02
CA GLN A 2 -13.19 -3.32 -16.12
C GLN A 2 -13.42 -4.77 -15.68
N GLY A 3 -13.61 -5.01 -14.37
CA GLY A 3 -13.78 -6.37 -13.87
C GLY A 3 -13.47 -6.50 -12.37
N THR A 4 -12.94 -7.67 -12.01
CA THR A 4 -12.58 -8.04 -10.64
C THR A 4 -11.07 -8.32 -10.50
N ASN A 5 -10.59 -8.40 -9.26
CA ASN A 5 -9.20 -8.71 -8.99
C ASN A 5 -8.76 -10.07 -9.53
N ASP A 6 -9.63 -11.08 -9.40
CA ASP A 6 -9.34 -12.44 -9.87
C ASP A 6 -9.37 -12.57 -11.41
N GLU A 7 -9.97 -11.60 -12.09
CA GLU A 7 -9.94 -11.56 -13.57
C GLU A 7 -8.67 -10.90 -14.10
N LEU A 8 -8.19 -9.84 -13.48
CA LEU A 8 -7.01 -9.11 -13.95
C LEU A 8 -5.70 -9.70 -13.45
N PHE A 9 -5.65 -10.19 -12.21
CA PHE A 9 -4.40 -10.61 -11.59
C PHE A 9 -3.66 -11.72 -12.33
N PRO A 10 -4.32 -12.75 -12.93
CA PRO A 10 -3.64 -13.74 -13.75
C PRO A 10 -2.83 -13.15 -14.90
N ASP A 11 -3.37 -12.12 -15.57
CA ASP A 11 -2.68 -11.43 -16.66
C ASP A 11 -1.49 -10.63 -16.14
N VAL A 12 -1.67 -9.93 -15.01
CA VAL A 12 -0.59 -9.15 -14.38
C VAL A 12 0.58 -10.05 -13.99
N ILE A 13 0.34 -11.11 -13.23
CA ILE A 13 1.43 -11.98 -12.77
C ILE A 13 2.04 -12.79 -13.93
N GLY A 14 1.22 -13.19 -14.89
CA GLY A 14 1.68 -13.99 -16.03
C GLY A 14 2.63 -13.28 -16.98
N LEU A 15 2.61 -11.93 -17.00
CA LEU A 15 3.53 -11.12 -17.82
C LEU A 15 4.94 -11.06 -17.24
N TYR A 16 5.10 -11.12 -15.91
CA TYR A 16 6.36 -10.80 -15.24
C TYR A 16 6.97 -11.96 -14.48
N VAL A 17 6.17 -12.97 -14.14
CA VAL A 17 6.61 -14.06 -13.25
C VAL A 17 6.52 -15.39 -14.00
N PRO A 18 7.66 -16.07 -14.23
CA PRO A 18 7.68 -17.35 -14.92
C PRO A 18 6.99 -18.45 -14.11
N GLU A 19 6.46 -19.45 -14.79
CA GLU A 19 5.91 -20.64 -14.14
C GLU A 19 6.98 -21.37 -13.32
N GLY A 20 6.57 -21.93 -12.19
CA GLY A 20 7.48 -22.57 -11.23
C GLY A 20 8.20 -21.60 -10.29
N ALA A 21 8.06 -20.29 -10.48
CA ALA A 21 8.68 -19.30 -9.58
C ALA A 21 8.13 -19.40 -8.15
N THR A 22 8.99 -19.09 -7.18
CA THR A 22 8.60 -18.96 -5.76
C THR A 22 7.92 -17.61 -5.54
N VAL A 23 6.62 -17.62 -5.27
CA VAL A 23 5.80 -16.43 -5.07
C VAL A 23 5.34 -16.35 -3.62
N ALA A 24 5.63 -15.25 -2.93
CA ALA A 24 5.11 -14.98 -1.59
C ALA A 24 3.93 -13.98 -1.69
N ASP A 25 2.70 -14.45 -1.46
CA ASP A 25 1.57 -13.57 -1.18
C ASP A 25 1.50 -13.32 0.32
N VAL A 26 1.88 -12.11 0.73
CA VAL A 26 2.04 -11.73 2.14
C VAL A 26 0.78 -11.08 2.73
N THR A 27 -0.28 -11.07 1.95
CA THR A 27 -1.63 -10.60 2.30
C THR A 27 -2.71 -11.52 1.75
N PHE A 28 -2.45 -12.82 1.74
CA PHE A 28 -3.23 -13.84 1.05
C PHE A 28 -4.73 -13.82 1.39
N GLY A 29 -5.09 -13.63 2.66
CA GLY A 29 -6.47 -13.58 3.13
C GLY A 29 -7.32 -14.75 2.63
N LYS A 30 -8.33 -14.45 1.84
CA LYS A 30 -9.23 -15.46 1.22
C LYS A 30 -8.75 -15.97 -0.15
N GLY A 31 -7.54 -15.63 -0.56
CA GLY A 31 -6.94 -16.07 -1.83
C GLY A 31 -7.67 -15.58 -3.08
N VAL A 32 -8.28 -14.39 -3.03
CA VAL A 32 -9.11 -13.87 -4.13
C VAL A 32 -8.33 -13.77 -5.44
N PHE A 33 -7.08 -13.33 -5.39
CA PHE A 33 -6.23 -13.18 -6.58
C PHE A 33 -5.97 -14.52 -7.30
N TRP A 34 -5.95 -15.61 -6.56
CA TRP A 34 -5.52 -16.94 -7.00
C TRP A 34 -6.63 -17.82 -7.54
N LYS A 35 -7.89 -17.36 -7.51
CA LYS A 35 -9.05 -18.20 -7.88
C LYS A 35 -9.00 -18.76 -9.29
N ARG A 36 -8.36 -18.05 -10.23
CA ARG A 36 -8.26 -18.44 -11.64
C ARG A 36 -6.87 -18.92 -12.04
N ILE A 37 -5.96 -19.09 -11.08
CA ILE A 37 -4.60 -19.57 -11.30
C ILE A 37 -4.49 -21.00 -10.80
N ALA A 38 -3.99 -21.91 -11.65
CA ALA A 38 -3.75 -23.28 -11.25
C ALA A 38 -2.77 -23.35 -10.06
N THR A 39 -3.09 -24.15 -9.07
CA THR A 39 -2.30 -24.26 -7.82
C THR A 39 -0.88 -24.78 -8.05
N THR A 40 -0.64 -25.42 -9.19
CA THR A 40 0.66 -25.95 -9.61
C THR A 40 1.51 -24.95 -10.40
N LYS A 41 0.94 -23.79 -10.76
CA LYS A 41 1.63 -22.83 -11.64
C LYS A 41 2.84 -22.19 -10.98
N TYR A 42 2.77 -21.95 -9.67
CA TYR A 42 3.82 -21.31 -8.87
C TYR A 42 4.08 -22.06 -7.57
N ASP A 43 5.28 -21.99 -7.01
CA ASP A 43 5.55 -22.36 -5.61
C ASP A 43 5.02 -21.22 -4.70
N LEU A 44 3.71 -21.28 -4.38
CA LEU A 44 3.00 -20.23 -3.69
C LEU A 44 3.14 -20.32 -2.17
N ARG A 45 3.85 -19.37 -1.58
CA ARG A 45 3.98 -19.14 -0.14
C ARG A 45 2.86 -18.19 0.32
N ARG A 46 1.87 -18.74 1.02
CA ARG A 46 0.68 -18.02 1.48
C ARG A 46 0.89 -17.57 2.91
N SER A 47 0.77 -16.28 3.16
CA SER A 47 0.85 -15.73 4.50
C SER A 47 -0.01 -14.48 4.65
N ASP A 48 -0.43 -14.22 5.87
CA ASP A 48 -1.10 -12.98 6.30
C ASP A 48 -1.02 -12.86 7.83
N LEU A 49 -1.53 -11.77 8.38
CA LEU A 49 -1.54 -11.58 9.84
C LEU A 49 -2.38 -12.60 10.60
N THR A 50 -3.41 -13.18 9.98
CA THR A 50 -4.24 -14.21 10.62
C THR A 50 -3.50 -15.53 10.72
N SER A 51 -2.54 -15.78 9.83
CA SER A 51 -1.60 -16.92 9.90
C SER A 51 -0.36 -16.62 10.76
N GLY A 52 -0.29 -15.45 11.40
CA GLY A 52 0.81 -15.04 12.27
C GLY A 52 2.00 -14.41 11.58
N THR A 53 1.90 -14.12 10.27
CA THR A 53 2.99 -13.48 9.51
C THR A 53 2.68 -12.02 9.26
N ASP A 54 3.58 -11.15 9.70
CA ASP A 54 3.50 -9.72 9.40
C ASP A 54 4.30 -9.39 8.14
N CYS A 55 3.68 -8.70 7.19
CA CYS A 55 4.33 -8.28 5.95
C CYS A 55 5.54 -7.35 6.17
N ARG A 56 5.70 -6.79 7.37
CA ARG A 56 6.79 -5.93 7.78
C ARG A 56 7.97 -6.70 8.40
N ASP A 57 7.82 -8.03 8.57
CA ASP A 57 8.80 -8.93 9.15
C ASP A 57 8.59 -10.34 8.59
N LEU A 58 9.06 -10.57 7.37
CA LEU A 58 8.79 -11.78 6.63
C LEU A 58 9.74 -12.93 7.03
N PRO A 59 9.23 -14.15 7.20
CA PRO A 59 10.02 -15.31 7.66
C PRO A 59 10.81 -15.96 6.49
N TYR A 60 11.25 -15.16 5.52
CA TYR A 60 12.01 -15.64 4.37
C TYR A 60 13.43 -15.09 4.40
N ASP A 61 14.38 -15.88 3.91
CA ASP A 61 15.76 -15.45 3.77
C ASP A 61 15.88 -14.33 2.73
N SER A 62 16.92 -13.49 2.90
CA SER A 62 17.22 -12.44 1.93
C SER A 62 17.52 -13.03 0.57
N GLY A 63 16.90 -12.50 -0.48
CA GLY A 63 17.12 -12.94 -1.84
C GLY A 63 16.62 -14.34 -2.16
N SER A 64 15.59 -14.85 -1.47
CA SER A 64 15.05 -16.19 -1.65
C SER A 64 13.76 -16.26 -2.48
N ILE A 65 13.07 -15.15 -2.70
CA ILE A 65 11.75 -15.04 -3.32
C ILE A 65 11.86 -14.43 -4.72
N ASP A 66 11.16 -15.01 -5.70
CA ASP A 66 11.12 -14.49 -7.06
C ASP A 66 10.08 -13.38 -7.22
N CYS A 67 8.93 -13.51 -6.53
CA CYS A 67 7.87 -12.51 -6.57
C CYS A 67 7.21 -12.34 -5.20
N VAL A 68 6.98 -11.09 -4.80
CA VAL A 68 6.14 -10.76 -3.63
C VAL A 68 4.87 -10.08 -4.10
N VAL A 69 3.71 -10.51 -3.58
CA VAL A 69 2.39 -9.94 -3.83
C VAL A 69 1.86 -9.31 -2.55
N PHE A 70 1.36 -8.07 -2.64
CA PHE A 70 0.94 -7.28 -1.50
C PHE A 70 -0.35 -6.50 -1.79
N ASP A 71 -1.44 -6.85 -1.09
CA ASP A 71 -2.77 -6.22 -1.19
C ASP A 71 -3.29 -5.84 0.21
N PRO A 72 -2.73 -4.82 0.87
CA PRO A 72 -3.15 -4.42 2.21
C PRO A 72 -4.46 -3.61 2.19
N PRO A 73 -5.07 -3.33 3.35
CA PRO A 73 -6.14 -2.35 3.46
C PRO A 73 -5.68 -0.96 2.97
N TYR A 74 -6.49 -0.33 2.10
CA TYR A 74 -6.13 0.94 1.45
C TYR A 74 -6.44 2.18 2.27
N MET A 75 -7.15 2.03 3.39
CA MET A 75 -7.68 3.17 4.16
C MET A 75 -7.54 2.89 5.65
N HIS A 76 -7.20 3.92 6.39
CA HIS A 76 -7.21 3.92 7.84
C HIS A 76 -7.98 5.14 8.37
N THR A 77 -9.05 4.90 9.15
CA THR A 77 -9.76 5.95 9.89
C THR A 77 -9.92 5.49 11.33
N PRO A 78 -9.21 6.07 12.28
CA PRO A 78 -9.33 5.71 13.69
C PRO A 78 -10.78 5.83 14.17
N GLY A 79 -11.33 4.77 14.79
CA GLY A 79 -12.71 4.75 15.27
C GLY A 79 -13.79 4.75 14.18
N GLY A 80 -13.41 4.64 12.90
CA GLY A 80 -14.36 4.58 11.79
C GLY A 80 -15.08 3.25 11.73
N SER A 81 -16.40 3.26 11.95
CA SER A 81 -17.26 2.06 11.86
C SER A 81 -17.84 1.82 10.46
N ALA A 82 -17.56 2.71 9.50
CA ALA A 82 -18.37 2.81 8.29
C ALA A 82 -17.89 1.93 7.13
N HIS A 83 -16.65 1.38 7.14
CA HIS A 83 -16.11 0.61 6.02
C HIS A 83 -15.25 -0.55 6.52
N SER A 84 -15.43 -1.74 5.93
CA SER A 84 -14.67 -2.95 6.30
C SER A 84 -13.15 -2.77 6.21
N ASN A 85 -12.66 -1.98 5.28
CA ASN A 85 -11.22 -1.70 5.14
C ASN A 85 -10.64 -0.94 6.33
N HIS A 86 -11.39 -0.04 6.96
CA HIS A 86 -10.97 0.67 8.17
C HIS A 86 -10.91 -0.26 9.37
N GLN A 87 -11.91 -1.14 9.51
CA GLN A 87 -11.94 -2.16 10.56
C GLN A 87 -10.80 -3.15 10.41
N ASN A 88 -10.49 -3.56 9.18
CA ASN A 88 -9.41 -4.47 8.90
C ASN A 88 -8.04 -3.87 9.25
N TYR A 89 -7.80 -2.59 8.93
CA TYR A 89 -6.56 -1.93 9.32
C TYR A 89 -6.38 -1.92 10.85
N GLU A 90 -7.38 -1.47 11.59
CA GLU A 90 -7.35 -1.43 13.06
C GLU A 90 -7.21 -2.83 13.67
N ALA A 91 -7.94 -3.82 13.14
CA ALA A 91 -7.91 -5.18 13.65
C ALA A 91 -6.56 -5.88 13.42
N TYR A 92 -5.93 -5.64 12.26
CA TYR A 92 -4.76 -6.40 11.85
C TYR A 92 -3.43 -5.69 12.13
N TYR A 93 -3.37 -4.36 11.99
CA TYR A 93 -2.08 -3.66 12.04
C TYR A 93 -1.85 -2.83 13.29
N LYS A 94 -2.88 -2.67 14.15
CA LYS A 94 -2.76 -1.95 15.43
C LYS A 94 -2.53 -2.88 16.63
N ASN A 95 -2.91 -4.15 16.55
CA ASN A 95 -2.87 -5.07 17.68
C ASN A 95 -1.46 -5.49 18.06
N ASN A 96 -1.02 -5.06 19.28
CA ASN A 96 0.07 -5.58 20.08
C ASN A 96 1.51 -5.46 19.58
N ARG A 97 1.79 -4.78 18.47
CA ARG A 97 3.16 -4.33 18.18
C ARG A 97 3.26 -2.84 18.56
N PRO A 98 4.41 -2.39 19.10
CA PRO A 98 4.59 -0.97 19.32
C PRO A 98 4.25 -0.27 18.02
N ALA A 99 3.31 0.65 18.09
CA ALA A 99 2.90 1.43 16.94
C ALA A 99 4.19 2.01 16.34
N THR A 100 4.60 1.50 15.18
CA THR A 100 5.82 1.93 14.51
C THR A 100 5.72 3.37 14.06
N SER A 101 4.51 3.94 14.13
CA SER A 101 4.30 5.36 13.99
C SER A 101 3.07 5.80 14.77
N GLU A 102 3.13 6.97 15.38
CA GLU A 102 1.96 7.72 15.86
C GLU A 102 1.09 8.25 14.71
N LYS A 103 1.40 7.83 13.49
CA LYS A 103 0.73 8.26 12.26
C LYS A 103 -0.69 7.74 12.20
N LYS A 104 -1.57 8.55 11.63
CA LYS A 104 -3.00 8.26 11.50
C LYS A 104 -3.42 8.46 10.05
N TYR A 105 -4.58 7.94 9.70
CA TYR A 105 -5.17 8.15 8.39
C TYR A 105 -4.25 7.66 7.25
N HIS A 106 -4.12 8.45 6.22
CA HIS A 106 -3.34 8.13 5.04
C HIS A 106 -1.86 7.87 5.31
N GLU A 107 -1.27 8.64 6.21
CA GLU A 107 0.13 8.48 6.61
C GLU A 107 0.40 7.12 7.26
N ALA A 108 -0.57 6.56 7.99
CA ALA A 108 -0.47 5.21 8.55
C ALA A 108 -0.53 4.14 7.45
N VAL A 109 -1.35 4.37 6.43
CA VAL A 109 -1.43 3.48 5.26
C VAL A 109 -0.11 3.49 4.50
N LEU A 110 0.46 4.67 4.22
CA LEU A 110 1.76 4.78 3.56
C LEU A 110 2.88 4.10 4.34
N ASP A 111 2.91 4.27 5.67
CA ASP A 111 3.90 3.59 6.52
C ASP A 111 3.85 2.07 6.37
N LEU A 112 2.64 1.50 6.33
CA LEU A 112 2.48 0.07 6.12
C LEU A 112 3.08 -0.37 4.78
N TYR A 113 2.77 0.37 3.70
CA TYR A 113 3.33 0.10 2.38
C TYR A 113 4.86 0.18 2.35
N PHE A 114 5.43 1.21 2.97
CA PHE A 114 6.87 1.43 2.94
C PHE A 114 7.63 0.40 3.78
N LEU A 115 7.10 0.03 4.94
CA LEU A 115 7.70 -1.01 5.78
C LEU A 115 7.61 -2.39 5.10
N ALA A 116 6.46 -2.72 4.52
CA ALA A 116 6.32 -3.96 3.75
C ALA A 116 7.23 -3.99 2.52
N ALA A 117 7.41 -2.84 1.84
CA ALA A 117 8.30 -2.74 0.69
C ALA A 117 9.77 -2.97 1.07
N ARG A 118 10.22 -2.56 2.28
CA ARG A 118 11.56 -2.89 2.79
C ARG A 118 11.77 -4.38 2.92
N GLU A 119 10.81 -5.08 3.51
CA GLU A 119 10.87 -6.53 3.65
C GLU A 119 10.76 -7.24 2.29
N ALA A 120 9.89 -6.77 1.41
CA ALA A 120 9.82 -7.27 0.04
C ALA A 120 11.17 -7.11 -0.68
N TYR A 121 11.81 -5.93 -0.57
CA TYR A 121 13.12 -5.70 -1.15
C TYR A 121 14.19 -6.63 -0.58
N ARG A 122 14.17 -6.90 0.72
CA ARG A 122 15.11 -7.82 1.39
C ARG A 122 14.97 -9.24 0.86
N VAL A 123 13.74 -9.76 0.83
CA VAL A 123 13.49 -11.17 0.51
C VAL A 123 13.53 -11.46 -1.01
N LEU A 124 13.26 -10.47 -1.86
CA LEU A 124 13.33 -10.62 -3.29
C LEU A 124 14.76 -10.87 -3.77
N ARG A 125 14.91 -11.78 -4.72
CA ARG A 125 16.14 -11.92 -5.52
C ARG A 125 16.40 -10.66 -6.32
N ASP A 126 17.64 -10.49 -6.79
CA ASP A 126 17.93 -9.46 -7.79
C ASP A 126 17.05 -9.71 -9.03
N GLN A 127 16.49 -8.66 -9.59
CA GLN A 127 15.47 -8.69 -10.65
C GLN A 127 14.12 -9.32 -10.24
N GLY A 128 13.91 -9.66 -8.97
CA GLY A 128 12.64 -10.15 -8.46
C GLY A 128 11.52 -9.12 -8.58
N ILE A 129 10.29 -9.60 -8.66
CA ILE A 129 9.08 -8.80 -8.94
C ILE A 129 8.33 -8.49 -7.65
N TYR A 130 7.90 -7.24 -7.47
CA TYR A 130 7.01 -6.81 -6.41
C TYR A 130 5.70 -6.29 -7.01
N ILE A 131 4.60 -7.00 -6.79
CA ILE A 131 3.27 -6.63 -7.26
C ILE A 131 2.51 -6.02 -6.08
N VAL A 132 2.17 -4.73 -6.20
CA VAL A 132 1.49 -3.96 -5.15
C VAL A 132 0.11 -3.56 -5.60
N LYS A 133 -0.89 -3.91 -4.81
CA LYS A 133 -2.25 -3.44 -5.00
C LYS A 133 -2.49 -2.18 -4.18
N CYS A 134 -3.07 -1.14 -4.78
CA CYS A 134 -3.44 0.08 -4.08
C CYS A 134 -4.66 0.76 -4.70
N ALA A 135 -5.19 1.74 -4.00
CA ALA A 135 -6.24 2.62 -4.50
C ALA A 135 -6.03 4.04 -3.99
N ASP A 136 -6.39 5.02 -4.81
CA ASP A 136 -6.44 6.41 -4.38
C ASP A 136 -7.61 6.64 -3.43
N GLU A 137 -7.43 7.56 -2.51
CA GLU A 137 -8.46 7.90 -1.54
C GLU A 137 -8.69 9.41 -1.40
N VAL A 138 -9.78 9.76 -0.73
CA VAL A 138 -9.99 11.10 -0.19
C VAL A 138 -9.90 11.00 1.32
N CYS A 139 -8.86 11.56 1.90
CA CYS A 139 -8.59 11.53 3.33
C CYS A 139 -8.58 12.96 3.87
N ALA A 140 -9.31 13.22 4.97
CA ALA A 140 -9.42 14.55 5.59
C ALA A 140 -9.76 15.66 4.56
N ASN A 141 -10.69 15.40 3.64
CA ASN A 141 -11.11 16.28 2.54
C ASN A 141 -9.96 16.69 1.59
N GLN A 142 -8.93 15.86 1.49
CA GLN A 142 -7.83 16.02 0.54
C GLN A 142 -7.73 14.80 -0.37
N GLN A 143 -7.52 15.04 -1.65
CA GLN A 143 -7.25 13.98 -2.62
C GLN A 143 -5.83 13.45 -2.36
N ARG A 144 -5.73 12.12 -2.17
CA ARG A 144 -4.45 11.41 -2.07
C ARG A 144 -4.29 10.50 -3.28
N LEU A 145 -3.19 10.67 -3.96
CA LEU A 145 -2.82 9.86 -5.14
C LEU A 145 -1.85 8.77 -4.67
N THR A 146 -2.38 7.79 -3.98
CA THR A 146 -1.60 6.72 -3.33
C THR A 146 -0.64 6.04 -4.30
N HIS A 147 -1.10 5.76 -5.52
CA HIS A 147 -0.24 5.14 -6.54
C HIS A 147 0.99 5.99 -6.90
N VAL A 148 0.84 7.32 -6.97
CA VAL A 148 1.96 8.24 -7.24
C VAL A 148 2.93 8.29 -6.06
N GLU A 149 2.39 8.37 -4.84
CA GLU A 149 3.20 8.39 -3.62
C GLU A 149 4.02 7.10 -3.49
N LEU A 150 3.41 5.94 -3.78
CA LEU A 150 4.10 4.65 -3.77
C LEU A 150 5.18 4.55 -4.88
N ILE A 151 4.87 4.96 -6.10
CA ILE A 151 5.82 4.95 -7.20
C ILE A 151 7.07 5.77 -6.83
N ASN A 152 6.87 6.98 -6.34
CA ASN A 152 7.98 7.87 -5.97
C ASN A 152 8.85 7.26 -4.86
N GLU A 153 8.24 6.76 -3.79
CA GLU A 153 9.00 6.22 -2.65
C GLU A 153 9.70 4.90 -3.00
N LEU A 154 9.02 3.98 -3.68
CA LEU A 154 9.61 2.69 -4.01
C LEU A 154 10.75 2.83 -5.04
N THR A 155 10.63 3.74 -6.00
CA THR A 155 11.74 4.01 -6.94
C THR A 155 12.95 4.63 -6.25
N ASN A 156 12.74 5.54 -5.30
CA ASN A 156 13.83 6.07 -4.46
C ASN A 156 14.48 4.99 -3.59
N SER A 157 13.74 3.92 -3.32
CA SER A 157 14.18 2.81 -2.46
C SER A 157 14.84 1.65 -3.21
N GLY A 158 15.03 1.79 -4.52
CA GLY A 158 15.77 0.81 -5.31
C GLY A 158 14.92 -0.09 -6.19
N PHE A 159 13.62 0.12 -6.26
CA PHE A 159 12.77 -0.52 -7.24
C PHE A 159 12.74 0.27 -8.55
N VAL A 160 12.46 -0.43 -9.64
CA VAL A 160 12.13 0.17 -10.95
C VAL A 160 10.67 -0.16 -11.25
N VAL A 161 9.90 0.83 -11.69
CA VAL A 161 8.52 0.59 -12.16
C VAL A 161 8.57 -0.13 -13.49
N GLU A 162 7.93 -1.30 -13.57
CA GLU A 162 7.78 -2.05 -14.81
C GLU A 162 6.47 -1.67 -15.49
N ASP A 163 5.36 -1.65 -14.70
CA ASP A 163 4.05 -1.37 -15.26
C ASP A 163 3.02 -0.89 -14.22
N LEU A 164 1.89 -0.37 -14.71
CA LEU A 164 0.74 0.04 -13.95
C LEU A 164 -0.54 -0.42 -14.63
N PHE A 165 -1.33 -1.24 -13.96
CA PHE A 165 -2.64 -1.69 -14.45
C PHE A 165 -3.76 -0.99 -13.67
N VAL A 166 -4.74 -0.45 -14.40
CA VAL A 166 -5.92 0.18 -13.80
C VAL A 166 -7.09 -0.81 -13.83
N LEU A 167 -7.61 -1.15 -12.67
CA LEU A 167 -8.83 -1.94 -12.53
C LEU A 167 -10.02 -1.03 -12.23
N LEU A 168 -10.96 -0.93 -13.13
CA LEU A 168 -12.25 -0.31 -12.91
C LEU A 168 -13.21 -1.34 -12.32
N ARG A 169 -13.74 -1.07 -11.12
CA ARG A 169 -14.69 -1.98 -10.47
C ARG A 169 -16.04 -1.96 -11.17
N ASN A 170 -16.67 -3.12 -11.26
CA ASN A 170 -18.08 -3.22 -11.63
C ASN A 170 -18.95 -2.58 -10.55
N GLY A 171 -19.95 -1.80 -10.94
CA GLY A 171 -20.90 -1.18 -10.03
C GLY A 171 -20.64 0.30 -9.74
N LYS A 172 -21.46 0.88 -8.88
CA LYS A 172 -21.38 2.29 -8.52
C LYS A 172 -20.31 2.50 -7.44
N PRO A 173 -19.56 3.62 -7.47
CA PRO A 173 -18.66 3.98 -6.39
C PRO A 173 -19.42 4.09 -5.07
N GLY A 174 -18.80 3.65 -3.97
CA GLY A 174 -19.35 3.83 -2.63
C GLY A 174 -19.70 5.31 -2.37
N MET A 175 -20.87 5.56 -1.80
CA MET A 175 -21.29 6.92 -1.45
C MET A 175 -20.87 7.20 -0.01
N SER A 176 -20.06 8.23 0.21
CA SER A 176 -19.96 8.85 1.52
C SER A 176 -21.26 9.62 1.82
N ARG A 177 -21.67 9.69 3.10
CA ARG A 177 -22.86 10.43 3.54
C ARG A 177 -22.69 11.96 3.47
N VAL A 178 -21.87 12.46 2.57
CA VAL A 178 -21.61 13.89 2.43
C VAL A 178 -22.72 14.53 1.62
N LEU A 179 -23.36 15.56 2.18
CA LEU A 179 -24.45 16.31 1.54
C LEU A 179 -24.03 16.98 0.23
N LYS A 180 -22.76 17.36 0.10
CA LYS A 180 -22.19 17.97 -1.10
C LYS A 180 -20.91 17.26 -1.51
N GLN A 181 -20.87 16.77 -2.73
CA GLN A 181 -19.67 16.13 -3.28
C GLN A 181 -18.63 17.21 -3.58
N ALA A 182 -17.47 17.11 -2.90
CA ALA A 182 -16.33 17.99 -3.12
C ALA A 182 -15.24 17.37 -4.02
N HIS A 183 -15.17 16.03 -4.06
CA HIS A 183 -14.16 15.30 -4.84
C HIS A 183 -14.80 14.25 -5.75
N ALA A 184 -14.11 13.89 -6.82
CA ALA A 184 -14.53 12.81 -7.70
C ALA A 184 -14.64 11.48 -6.94
N LYS A 185 -15.70 10.72 -7.19
CA LYS A 185 -15.88 9.38 -6.64
C LYS A 185 -14.84 8.42 -7.24
N LYS A 186 -14.20 7.60 -6.39
CA LYS A 186 -13.23 6.61 -6.82
C LYS A 186 -13.90 5.27 -7.05
N ASN A 187 -13.71 4.69 -8.22
CA ASN A 187 -14.19 3.36 -8.57
C ASN A 187 -13.11 2.51 -9.25
N HIS A 188 -11.86 2.84 -9.00
CA HIS A 188 -10.72 2.15 -9.57
C HIS A 188 -9.68 1.84 -8.51
N SER A 189 -8.81 0.93 -8.85
CA SER A 189 -7.65 0.55 -8.08
C SER A 189 -6.52 0.18 -9.04
N TYR A 190 -5.32 0.03 -8.53
CA TYR A 190 -4.13 -0.20 -9.35
C TYR A 190 -3.43 -1.48 -8.93
N PHE A 191 -2.87 -2.21 -9.90
CA PHE A 191 -1.73 -3.08 -9.68
C PHE A 191 -0.49 -2.36 -10.18
N LEU A 192 0.45 -2.11 -9.28
CA LEU A 192 1.75 -1.56 -9.60
C LEU A 192 2.74 -2.72 -9.65
N VAL A 193 3.50 -2.82 -10.71
CA VAL A 193 4.52 -3.84 -10.87
C VAL A 193 5.88 -3.18 -10.79
N PHE A 194 6.69 -3.65 -9.86
CA PHE A 194 8.05 -3.18 -9.65
C PHE A 194 9.04 -4.33 -9.82
N ARG A 195 10.24 -3.98 -10.25
CA ARG A 195 11.39 -4.88 -10.28
C ARG A 195 12.47 -4.41 -9.32
N LYS A 196 13.02 -5.32 -8.53
CA LYS A 196 14.19 -5.02 -7.69
C LYS A 196 15.40 -4.76 -8.57
N SER A 197 15.99 -3.56 -8.47
CA SER A 197 17.19 -3.21 -9.23
C SER A 197 18.47 -3.64 -8.48
N PRO A 198 19.38 -4.37 -9.11
CA PRO A 198 20.66 -4.73 -8.50
C PRO A 198 21.60 -3.53 -8.29
N ALA A 199 21.38 -2.42 -9.00
CA ALA A 199 22.19 -1.21 -8.89
C ALA A 199 22.04 -0.48 -7.54
N HIS A 200 20.92 -0.65 -6.86
CA HIS A 200 20.68 -0.06 -5.55
C HIS A 200 21.06 -1.04 -4.43
N LYS A 201 22.34 -1.11 -4.10
CA LYS A 201 22.86 -2.00 -3.05
C LYS A 201 22.48 -1.60 -1.62
N ARG A 202 21.82 -0.48 -1.39
CA ARG A 202 21.40 -0.02 -0.06
C ARG A 202 20.01 0.62 -0.09
N TRP A 203 19.10 0.03 0.67
CA TRP A 203 17.95 0.75 1.15
C TRP A 203 18.47 1.88 2.06
N THR A 204 18.54 3.08 1.52
CA THR A 204 18.90 4.26 2.30
C THR A 204 17.65 4.87 2.90
N GLY A 205 16.93 4.28 3.75
CA GLY A 205 15.68 4.76 4.36
C GLY A 205 15.59 6.27 4.55
N VAL A 206 15.69 7.02 3.48
CA VAL A 206 15.54 8.46 3.44
C VAL A 206 14.05 8.72 3.55
N VAL A 207 13.61 9.08 4.75
CA VAL A 207 12.35 9.81 4.94
C VAL A 207 12.45 11.03 4.02
N THR A 208 11.73 11.00 2.90
CA THR A 208 11.80 12.08 1.92
C THR A 208 11.50 13.42 2.57
N HIS A 209 12.28 14.41 2.24
CA HIS A 209 12.25 15.80 2.76
C HIS A 209 10.86 16.49 2.69
N GLN A 210 9.91 15.94 1.95
CA GLN A 210 8.56 16.48 1.80
C GLN A 210 7.74 16.44 3.11
N HIS A 211 8.00 15.48 4.02
CA HIS A 211 7.32 15.48 5.32
C HIS A 211 7.86 16.57 6.27
N ARG A 212 9.07 17.07 6.04
CA ARG A 212 9.68 18.13 6.88
C ARG A 212 9.11 19.51 6.60
N LEU A 213 8.70 19.78 5.36
CA LEU A 213 8.17 21.10 4.96
C LEU A 213 6.73 21.37 5.42
N LEU A 214 5.98 20.34 5.79
CA LEU A 214 4.60 20.51 6.28
C LEU A 214 4.52 20.66 7.81
N SER A 215 5.58 20.34 8.55
CA SER A 215 5.63 20.50 10.01
C SER A 215 6.09 21.89 10.47
N GLU A 216 6.67 22.69 9.58
CA GLU A 216 7.13 24.04 9.89
C GLU A 216 6.17 25.13 9.37
N ARG A 217 4.90 25.08 9.76
CA ARG A 217 4.07 26.30 9.67
C ARG A 217 4.47 27.23 10.79
N PRO A 218 4.88 28.48 10.49
CA PRO A 218 5.20 29.43 11.54
C PRO A 218 3.96 29.67 12.41
N VAL A 219 4.15 29.53 13.71
CA VAL A 219 3.13 29.85 14.71
C VAL A 219 2.74 31.31 14.51
N ARG A 220 1.50 31.56 14.08
CA ARG A 220 0.95 32.92 14.01
C ARG A 220 1.01 33.53 15.41
N GLN A 221 1.94 34.45 15.63
CA GLN A 221 1.96 35.30 16.83
C GLN A 221 0.65 36.09 16.89
N LYS A 222 -0.14 35.82 17.91
CA LYS A 222 -1.33 36.60 18.22
C LYS A 222 -0.86 38.00 18.58
N SER A 223 -1.24 39.01 17.80
CA SER A 223 -1.05 40.42 18.14
C SER A 223 -1.78 40.75 19.47
N PRO A 224 -1.17 41.56 20.35
CA PRO A 224 -1.79 41.92 21.63
C PRO A 224 -3.07 42.75 21.39
N ARG A 225 -4.16 42.35 22.02
CA ARG A 225 -5.42 43.13 22.05
C ARG A 225 -5.14 44.48 22.69
N LYS A 226 -5.31 45.57 21.95
CA LYS A 226 -5.37 46.92 22.49
C LYS A 226 -6.55 47.00 23.45
N LYS A 227 -6.27 47.23 24.73
CA LYS A 227 -7.28 47.65 25.71
C LYS A 227 -7.73 49.06 25.33
N SER A 228 -9.00 49.22 24.93
CA SER A 228 -9.65 50.52 24.86
C SER A 228 -9.88 51.02 26.28
N ARG A 229 -9.25 52.15 26.61
CA ARG A 229 -9.66 53.00 27.73
C ARG A 229 -10.82 53.85 27.25
N GLY A 230 -11.89 53.88 28.01
CA GLY A 230 -13.04 54.71 27.95
C GLY A 230 -13.88 54.43 29.17
#